data_72db22d6cf976b6d5e63a2c386d824e2
#
_entry.id   72db22d6cf976b6d5e63a2c386d824e2
#
_cell.length_a   1.000
_cell.length_b   1.000
_cell.length_c   1.000
_cell.angle_alpha   90.00
_cell.angle_beta   90.00
_cell.angle_gamma   90.00
#
_symmetry.space_group_name_H-M   'P 1'
#
loop_
_entity.id
_entity.type
_entity.pdbx_description
1 polymer ?
#
loop_
_entity_poly.entity_id
_entity_poly.type
_entity_poly.pdbx_seq_one_letter_code
_entity_poly.pdbx_strand_id
1 'polypeptide(L)'
;PYELILGEIKMDILDNKILICNCEKTMSIDGDELSTSCKSASNCSVENNLCGSDINVVLEALNEAKNNDKNLLIACTQETKTFELLAEENNLPAPTTFNIREHAGWSKEEKKSIPKISAIIHSAVKNINPTPSLSLESSGRCFVYVDHNKGDQSVEIALDLCQKLSNHLGVTLMICNFKNDIFLEANNFKI
;
A
#
# COMPACT_ATOMS: atom_id res chain seq x y z
N PRO A 1 -25.44 5.50 21.24
CA PRO A 1 -25.33 4.07 21.06
C PRO A 1 -24.86 3.82 19.63
N TYR A 2 -23.56 3.50 19.48
CA TYR A 2 -23.02 3.04 18.21
C TYR A 2 -23.25 1.53 18.19
N GLU A 3 -24.33 1.08 17.56
CA GLU A 3 -24.43 -0.30 17.12
C GLU A 3 -23.38 -0.50 16.03
N LEU A 4 -22.29 -1.14 16.40
CA LEU A 4 -21.39 -1.78 15.47
C LEU A 4 -22.21 -2.82 14.69
N ILE A 5 -22.55 -2.51 13.46
CA ILE A 5 -22.98 -3.48 12.47
C ILE A 5 -21.73 -4.31 12.14
N LEU A 6 -21.43 -5.27 13.01
CA LEU A 6 -20.58 -6.40 12.69
C LEU A 6 -21.41 -7.32 11.77
N GLY A 7 -21.58 -6.91 10.52
CA GLY A 7 -21.88 -7.85 9.46
C GLY A 7 -20.80 -8.92 9.53
N GLU A 8 -21.18 -10.16 9.76
CA GLU A 8 -20.30 -11.32 9.64
C GLU A 8 -19.72 -11.31 8.22
N ILE A 9 -18.56 -10.69 8.05
CA ILE A 9 -17.76 -10.88 6.86
C ILE A 9 -17.21 -12.30 7.02
N LYS A 10 -17.97 -13.28 6.60
CA LYS A 10 -17.47 -14.63 6.31
C LYS A 10 -16.47 -14.48 5.19
N MET A 11 -15.23 -14.34 5.56
CA MET A 11 -14.13 -14.34 4.62
C MET A 11 -13.56 -15.74 4.63
N ASP A 12 -13.94 -16.45 3.58
CA ASP A 12 -13.55 -17.83 3.44
C ASP A 12 -12.24 -17.89 2.64
N ILE A 13 -11.16 -18.36 3.30
CA ILE A 13 -9.96 -18.84 2.60
C ILE A 13 -10.38 -19.85 1.51
N LEU A 14 -11.52 -20.51 1.67
CA LEU A 14 -12.09 -21.46 0.73
C LEU A 14 -12.49 -20.83 -0.62
N ASP A 15 -12.74 -19.52 -0.65
CA ASP A 15 -13.11 -18.79 -1.87
C ASP A 15 -11.89 -18.34 -2.70
N ASN A 16 -10.69 -18.69 -2.27
CA ASN A 16 -9.46 -18.30 -2.94
C ASN A 16 -8.56 -19.52 -3.19
N LYS A 17 -7.81 -19.47 -4.29
CA LYS A 17 -6.67 -20.36 -4.54
C LYS A 17 -5.42 -19.66 -4.07
N ILE A 18 -4.58 -20.32 -3.29
CA ILE A 18 -3.37 -19.71 -2.71
C ILE A 18 -2.15 -20.52 -3.09
N LEU A 19 -1.20 -19.87 -3.77
CA LEU A 19 0.12 -20.42 -4.07
C LEU A 19 1.16 -19.80 -3.16
N ILE A 20 1.93 -20.64 -2.50
CA ILE A 20 3.03 -20.25 -1.62
C ILE A 20 4.35 -20.64 -2.31
N CYS A 21 5.28 -19.69 -2.42
CA CYS A 21 6.61 -19.98 -2.93
C CYS A 21 7.61 -20.05 -1.77
N ASN A 22 8.40 -21.12 -1.68
CA ASN A 22 9.49 -21.22 -0.72
C ASN A 22 10.80 -20.61 -1.23
N CYS A 23 10.77 -20.01 -2.44
CA CYS A 23 11.88 -19.30 -3.08
C CYS A 23 13.15 -20.15 -3.18
N GLU A 24 13.05 -21.28 -3.92
CA GLU A 24 14.13 -22.27 -4.10
C GLU A 24 14.64 -22.84 -2.76
N LYS A 25 13.73 -23.09 -1.84
CA LYS A 25 14.02 -23.60 -0.47
C LYS A 25 14.88 -22.67 0.39
N THR A 26 14.90 -21.36 0.06
CA THR A 26 15.51 -20.34 0.92
C THR A 26 14.63 -20.02 2.13
N MET A 27 13.37 -20.43 2.11
CA MET A 27 12.47 -20.41 3.27
C MET A 27 12.07 -21.84 3.65
N SER A 28 12.15 -22.17 4.92
CA SER A 28 11.71 -23.47 5.45
C SER A 28 10.22 -23.39 5.79
N ILE A 29 9.37 -23.75 4.84
CA ILE A 29 7.92 -23.74 4.99
C ILE A 29 7.41 -25.17 4.98
N ASP A 30 6.83 -25.62 6.10
CA ASP A 30 6.12 -26.87 6.18
C ASP A 30 4.68 -26.67 5.68
N GLY A 31 4.35 -27.29 4.54
CA GLY A 31 3.06 -27.14 3.89
C GLY A 31 1.91 -27.74 4.68
N ASP A 32 2.14 -28.85 5.38
CA ASP A 32 1.12 -29.53 6.17
C ASP A 32 0.79 -28.74 7.44
N GLU A 33 1.83 -28.24 8.13
CA GLU A 33 1.67 -27.36 9.27
C GLU A 33 0.96 -26.05 8.88
N LEU A 34 1.36 -25.45 7.74
CA LEU A 34 0.72 -24.24 7.22
C LEU A 34 -0.75 -24.46 6.87
N SER A 35 -1.07 -25.54 6.16
CA SER A 35 -2.44 -25.89 5.80
C SER A 35 -3.32 -26.09 7.03
N THR A 36 -2.79 -26.75 8.05
CA THR A 36 -3.45 -26.93 9.35
C THR A 36 -3.68 -25.59 10.05
N SER A 37 -2.65 -24.72 10.07
CA SER A 37 -2.72 -23.39 10.68
C SER A 37 -3.73 -22.48 9.98
N CYS A 38 -3.82 -22.57 8.65
CA CYS A 38 -4.78 -21.82 7.85
C CYS A 38 -6.21 -22.42 7.88
N LYS A 39 -6.42 -23.58 8.48
CA LYS A 39 -7.69 -24.33 8.45
C LYS A 39 -8.19 -24.58 7.03
N SER A 40 -7.30 -24.76 6.08
CA SER A 40 -7.56 -24.77 4.64
C SER A 40 -6.71 -25.85 3.97
N ALA A 41 -7.00 -27.11 4.27
CA ALA A 41 -6.20 -28.24 3.79
C ALA A 41 -6.09 -28.41 2.26
N SER A 42 -6.96 -27.77 1.48
CA SER A 42 -7.02 -27.99 0.03
C SER A 42 -6.65 -26.78 -0.86
N ASN A 43 -6.53 -25.60 -0.29
CA ASN A 43 -6.38 -24.37 -1.07
C ASN A 43 -5.00 -23.73 -0.99
N CYS A 44 -4.10 -24.21 -0.12
CA CYS A 44 -2.72 -23.73 -0.03
C CYS A 44 -1.76 -24.79 -0.58
N SER A 45 -1.01 -24.49 -1.62
CA SER A 45 0.09 -25.33 -2.09
C SER A 45 1.42 -24.60 -1.93
N VAL A 46 2.47 -25.33 -1.54
CA VAL A 46 3.84 -24.80 -1.37
C VAL A 46 4.69 -25.31 -2.51
N GLU A 47 5.14 -24.38 -3.35
CA GLU A 47 5.96 -24.63 -4.53
C GLU A 47 7.38 -24.09 -4.34
N ASN A 48 8.32 -24.50 -5.18
CA ASN A 48 9.73 -24.15 -5.00
C ASN A 48 10.11 -22.85 -5.71
N ASN A 49 9.67 -22.67 -6.98
CA ASN A 49 10.14 -21.58 -7.83
C ASN A 49 9.03 -21.14 -8.79
N LEU A 50 7.99 -20.49 -8.27
CA LEU A 50 6.82 -20.07 -9.06
C LEU A 50 7.14 -19.07 -10.17
N CYS A 51 8.19 -18.28 -10.03
CA CYS A 51 8.62 -17.31 -11.05
C CYS A 51 9.60 -17.90 -12.10
N GLY A 52 9.95 -19.16 -11.96
CA GLY A 52 10.92 -19.85 -12.83
C GLY A 52 10.42 -21.22 -13.26
N SER A 53 11.02 -22.29 -12.74
CA SER A 53 10.73 -23.67 -13.17
C SER A 53 9.26 -24.07 -13.00
N ASP A 54 8.58 -23.50 -12.01
CA ASP A 54 7.22 -23.88 -11.64
C ASP A 54 6.17 -22.88 -12.18
N ILE A 55 6.55 -22.06 -13.17
CA ILE A 55 5.65 -21.04 -13.74
C ILE A 55 4.38 -21.62 -14.35
N ASN A 56 4.41 -22.85 -14.84
CA ASN A 56 3.24 -23.55 -15.36
C ASN A 56 2.19 -23.81 -14.29
N VAL A 57 2.60 -24.00 -13.02
CA VAL A 57 1.69 -24.15 -11.88
C VAL A 57 0.88 -22.89 -11.68
N VAL A 58 1.49 -21.71 -11.89
CA VAL A 58 0.79 -20.42 -11.83
C VAL A 58 -0.26 -20.32 -12.93
N LEU A 59 0.08 -20.72 -14.16
CA LEU A 59 -0.86 -20.69 -15.29
C LEU A 59 -2.04 -21.65 -15.06
N GLU A 60 -1.78 -22.86 -14.57
CA GLU A 60 -2.83 -23.82 -14.22
C GLU A 60 -3.75 -23.26 -13.12
N ALA A 61 -3.16 -22.67 -12.07
CA ALA A 61 -3.91 -22.08 -10.96
C ALA A 61 -4.74 -20.85 -11.39
N LEU A 62 -4.26 -20.03 -12.31
CA LEU A 62 -5.02 -18.93 -12.92
C LEU A 62 -6.25 -19.44 -13.67
N ASN A 63 -6.10 -20.48 -14.49
CA ASN A 63 -7.21 -21.09 -15.20
C ASN A 63 -8.21 -21.74 -14.25
N GLU A 64 -7.74 -22.44 -13.23
CA GLU A 64 -8.59 -23.07 -12.21
C GLU A 64 -9.38 -22.01 -11.42
N ALA A 65 -8.74 -20.92 -11.02
CA ALA A 65 -9.36 -19.82 -10.33
C ALA A 65 -10.48 -19.18 -11.16
N LYS A 66 -10.20 -18.88 -12.44
CA LYS A 66 -11.20 -18.35 -13.39
C LYS A 66 -12.40 -19.29 -13.55
N ASN A 67 -12.15 -20.58 -13.73
CA ASN A 67 -13.21 -21.57 -13.96
C ASN A 67 -14.11 -21.79 -12.73
N ASN A 68 -13.60 -21.54 -11.53
CA ASN A 68 -14.32 -21.71 -10.28
C ASN A 68 -14.80 -20.38 -9.65
N ASP A 69 -14.69 -19.26 -10.39
CA ASP A 69 -15.02 -17.91 -9.90
C ASP A 69 -14.31 -17.57 -8.59
N LYS A 70 -13.02 -17.92 -8.51
CA LYS A 70 -12.13 -17.68 -7.37
C LYS A 70 -11.05 -16.66 -7.72
N ASN A 71 -10.46 -16.04 -6.70
CA ASN A 71 -9.26 -15.23 -6.88
C ASN A 71 -8.02 -16.11 -6.67
N LEU A 72 -6.97 -15.84 -7.45
CA LEU A 72 -5.65 -16.40 -7.19
C LEU A 72 -4.82 -15.44 -6.35
N LEU A 73 -4.30 -15.93 -5.22
CA LEU A 73 -3.35 -15.22 -4.37
C LEU A 73 -1.99 -15.91 -4.45
N ILE A 74 -0.93 -15.13 -4.63
CA ILE A 74 0.45 -15.64 -4.72
C ILE A 74 1.29 -14.99 -3.62
N ALA A 75 1.93 -15.81 -2.80
CA ALA A 75 2.81 -15.36 -1.72
C ALA A 75 4.20 -14.97 -2.25
N CYS A 76 4.24 -13.99 -3.15
CA CYS A 76 5.47 -13.46 -3.73
C CYS A 76 5.21 -12.06 -4.30
N THR A 77 5.86 -11.03 -3.75
CA THR A 77 5.77 -9.67 -4.28
C THR A 77 6.95 -9.27 -5.14
N GLN A 78 8.05 -10.01 -5.11
CA GLN A 78 9.24 -9.73 -5.91
C GLN A 78 8.94 -9.80 -7.41
N GLU A 79 8.20 -10.82 -7.83
CA GLU A 79 7.91 -11.13 -9.22
C GLU A 79 6.45 -10.88 -9.61
N THR A 80 5.79 -9.94 -8.92
CA THR A 80 4.39 -9.54 -9.21
C THR A 80 4.19 -9.27 -10.71
N LYS A 81 5.11 -8.53 -11.32
CA LYS A 81 5.03 -8.17 -12.74
C LYS A 81 5.05 -9.37 -13.68
N THR A 82 5.85 -10.38 -13.37
CA THR A 82 5.93 -11.64 -14.14
C THR A 82 4.57 -12.36 -14.12
N PHE A 83 3.92 -12.42 -12.97
CA PHE A 83 2.61 -13.07 -12.83
C PHE A 83 1.47 -12.27 -13.48
N GLU A 84 1.53 -10.94 -13.42
CA GLU A 84 0.60 -10.06 -14.12
C GLU A 84 0.70 -10.23 -15.64
N LEU A 85 1.93 -10.23 -16.18
CA LEU A 85 2.16 -10.43 -17.61
C LEU A 85 1.70 -11.81 -18.07
N LEU A 86 1.97 -12.87 -17.30
CA LEU A 86 1.50 -14.22 -17.62
C LEU A 86 -0.04 -14.27 -17.69
N ALA A 87 -0.72 -13.60 -16.77
CA ALA A 87 -2.18 -13.52 -16.78
C ALA A 87 -2.69 -12.73 -17.99
N GLU A 88 -2.08 -11.57 -18.29
CA GLU A 88 -2.44 -10.72 -19.44
C GLU A 88 -2.29 -11.47 -20.77
N GLU A 89 -1.15 -12.13 -21.00
CA GLU A 89 -0.87 -12.89 -22.21
C GLU A 89 -1.86 -14.04 -22.46
N ASN A 90 -2.44 -14.58 -21.38
CA ASN A 90 -3.43 -15.65 -21.45
C ASN A 90 -4.89 -15.19 -21.30
N ASN A 91 -5.15 -13.89 -21.27
CA ASN A 91 -6.48 -13.30 -21.06
C ASN A 91 -7.16 -13.80 -19.78
N LEU A 92 -6.38 -13.89 -18.69
CA LEU A 92 -6.80 -14.32 -17.37
C LEU A 92 -6.79 -13.14 -16.39
N PRO A 93 -7.60 -13.17 -15.31
CA PRO A 93 -7.54 -12.17 -14.26
C PRO A 93 -6.17 -12.12 -13.60
N ALA A 94 -5.64 -10.93 -13.35
CA ALA A 94 -4.38 -10.78 -12.65
C ALA A 94 -4.46 -11.32 -11.21
N PRO A 95 -3.44 -12.06 -10.74
CA PRO A 95 -3.42 -12.55 -9.37
C PRO A 95 -3.14 -11.44 -8.38
N THR A 96 -3.60 -11.63 -7.14
CA THR A 96 -3.19 -10.76 -6.02
C THR A 96 -1.92 -11.31 -5.39
N THR A 97 -0.90 -10.47 -5.24
CA THR A 97 0.36 -10.86 -4.61
C THR A 97 0.49 -10.30 -3.20
N PHE A 98 1.14 -11.07 -2.31
CA PHE A 98 1.41 -10.63 -0.94
C PHE A 98 2.78 -11.13 -0.46
N ASN A 99 3.36 -10.43 0.51
CA ASN A 99 4.73 -10.65 0.93
C ASN A 99 4.81 -11.51 2.18
N ILE A 100 5.36 -12.72 2.05
CA ILE A 100 5.71 -13.56 3.19
C ILE A 100 7.22 -13.63 3.43
N ARG A 101 8.04 -13.42 2.39
CA ARG A 101 9.48 -13.62 2.43
C ARG A 101 10.15 -12.67 3.41
N GLU A 102 10.02 -11.37 3.18
CA GLU A 102 10.62 -10.35 4.03
C GLU A 102 9.86 -10.19 5.35
N HIS A 103 8.55 -10.46 5.35
CA HIS A 103 7.73 -10.27 6.54
C HIS A 103 7.78 -11.43 7.53
N ALA A 104 8.07 -12.66 7.06
CA ALA A 104 8.04 -13.84 7.92
C ALA A 104 9.08 -14.90 7.60
N GLY A 105 9.28 -15.25 6.31
CA GLY A 105 10.03 -16.44 5.90
C GLY A 105 11.54 -16.33 6.13
N TRP A 106 12.13 -15.18 5.85
CA TRP A 106 13.54 -14.93 6.02
C TRP A 106 13.89 -14.48 7.44
N SER A 107 13.77 -15.38 8.39
CA SER A 107 14.12 -15.12 9.78
C SER A 107 15.04 -16.24 10.33
N LYS A 108 15.78 -15.92 11.39
CA LYS A 108 16.58 -16.93 12.10
C LYS A 108 15.73 -18.03 12.75
N GLU A 109 14.45 -17.75 12.94
CA GLU A 109 13.45 -18.66 13.52
C GLU A 109 12.42 -19.09 12.48
N GLU A 110 12.84 -19.31 11.22
CA GLU A 110 11.96 -19.65 10.11
C GLU A 110 10.97 -20.79 10.39
N LYS A 111 11.43 -21.83 11.12
CA LYS A 111 10.58 -22.96 11.55
C LYS A 111 9.43 -22.58 12.48
N LYS A 112 9.52 -21.42 13.13
CA LYS A 112 8.47 -20.87 14.00
C LYS A 112 7.64 -19.79 13.28
N SER A 113 7.88 -19.56 11.99
CA SER A 113 7.22 -18.49 11.23
C SER A 113 5.80 -18.85 10.78
N ILE A 114 5.41 -20.11 10.82
CA ILE A 114 4.11 -20.59 10.31
C ILE A 114 2.92 -19.80 10.87
N PRO A 115 2.78 -19.52 12.18
CA PRO A 115 1.67 -18.72 12.67
C PRO A 115 1.63 -17.31 12.08
N LYS A 116 2.81 -16.70 11.84
CA LYS A 116 2.92 -15.39 11.23
C LYS A 116 2.58 -15.43 9.74
N ILE A 117 3.04 -16.43 9.01
CA ILE A 117 2.69 -16.65 7.60
C ILE A 117 1.18 -16.85 7.48
N SER A 118 0.57 -17.69 8.32
CA SER A 118 -0.87 -17.91 8.38
C SER A 118 -1.64 -16.59 8.62
N ALA A 119 -1.19 -15.74 9.54
CA ALA A 119 -1.79 -14.43 9.79
C ALA A 119 -1.71 -13.50 8.58
N ILE A 120 -0.57 -13.52 7.85
CA ILE A 120 -0.39 -12.74 6.62
C ILE A 120 -1.35 -13.23 5.52
N ILE A 121 -1.50 -14.55 5.35
CA ILE A 121 -2.45 -15.14 4.39
C ILE A 121 -3.87 -14.70 4.72
N HIS A 122 -4.30 -14.80 5.98
CA HIS A 122 -5.61 -14.35 6.42
C HIS A 122 -5.84 -12.85 6.17
N SER A 123 -4.79 -12.05 6.30
CA SER A 123 -4.85 -10.63 5.97
C SER A 123 -4.97 -10.39 4.46
N ALA A 124 -4.27 -11.18 3.65
CA ALA A 124 -4.29 -11.06 2.18
C ALA A 124 -5.62 -11.45 1.56
N VAL A 125 -6.30 -12.47 2.10
CA VAL A 125 -7.64 -12.86 1.64
C VAL A 125 -8.71 -11.84 2.06
N LYS A 126 -8.38 -10.93 2.99
CA LYS A 126 -9.31 -9.93 3.48
C LYS A 126 -9.57 -8.84 2.42
N ASN A 127 -10.77 -8.87 1.85
CA ASN A 127 -11.19 -7.80 0.94
C ASN A 127 -11.40 -6.52 1.75
N ILE A 128 -10.38 -5.67 1.80
CA ILE A 128 -10.46 -4.36 2.45
C ILE A 128 -10.90 -3.38 1.38
N ASN A 129 -12.07 -2.76 1.56
CA ASN A 129 -12.47 -1.66 0.71
C ASN A 129 -11.36 -0.61 0.71
N PRO A 130 -10.84 -0.22 -0.46
CA PRO A 130 -9.80 0.79 -0.53
C PRO A 130 -10.33 2.07 0.12
N THR A 131 -9.48 2.72 0.90
CA THR A 131 -9.79 4.06 1.43
C THR A 131 -10.10 4.97 0.24
N PRO A 132 -11.22 5.68 0.25
CA PRO A 132 -11.54 6.59 -0.84
C PRO A 132 -10.41 7.62 -1.01
N SER A 133 -9.92 7.74 -2.24
CA SER A 133 -8.93 8.75 -2.58
C SER A 133 -9.63 10.07 -2.85
N LEU A 134 -9.11 11.16 -2.27
CA LEU A 134 -9.54 12.51 -2.57
C LEU A 134 -8.47 13.16 -3.45
N SER A 135 -8.83 13.50 -4.68
CA SER A 135 -7.97 14.32 -5.53
C SER A 135 -8.11 15.77 -5.11
N LEU A 136 -7.01 16.37 -4.65
CA LEU A 136 -6.94 17.78 -4.34
C LEU A 136 -6.23 18.50 -5.47
N GLU A 137 -6.94 19.43 -6.12
CA GLU A 137 -6.34 20.35 -7.09
C GLU A 137 -5.90 21.61 -6.35
N SER A 138 -4.63 21.98 -6.52
CA SER A 138 -4.10 23.24 -6.01
C SER A 138 -4.03 24.26 -7.14
N SER A 139 -4.59 25.45 -6.91
CA SER A 139 -4.43 26.58 -7.84
C SER A 139 -3.06 27.25 -7.77
N GLY A 140 -2.14 26.68 -7.02
CA GLY A 140 -0.81 27.25 -6.80
C GLY A 140 -0.83 28.53 -5.94
N ARG A 141 -1.81 28.68 -5.07
CA ARG A 141 -1.92 29.84 -4.16
C ARG A 141 -1.37 29.49 -2.79
N CYS A 142 -0.61 30.42 -2.23
CA CYS A 142 -0.05 30.34 -0.91
C CYS A 142 -0.49 31.54 -0.08
N PHE A 143 -0.87 31.31 1.16
CA PHE A 143 -1.21 32.35 2.12
C PHE A 143 -0.20 32.34 3.26
N VAL A 144 0.48 33.46 3.46
CA VAL A 144 1.45 33.67 4.53
C VAL A 144 0.85 34.61 5.54
N TYR A 145 0.77 34.15 6.78
CA TYR A 145 0.27 34.95 7.91
C TYR A 145 1.40 35.28 8.86
N VAL A 146 1.48 36.54 9.29
CA VAL A 146 2.42 36.99 10.33
C VAL A 146 1.75 37.94 11.32
N ASP A 147 2.06 37.77 12.59
CA ASP A 147 1.64 38.68 13.66
C ASP A 147 2.81 39.59 14.05
N HIS A 148 2.70 40.90 13.76
CA HIS A 148 3.71 41.90 14.05
C HIS A 148 3.98 42.06 15.57
N ASN A 149 3.07 41.64 16.46
CA ASN A 149 3.36 41.61 17.89
C ASN A 149 4.51 40.67 18.27
N LYS A 150 4.95 39.80 17.36
CA LYS A 150 6.13 38.94 17.53
C LYS A 150 7.45 39.64 17.23
N GLY A 151 7.39 40.90 16.80
CA GLY A 151 8.54 41.76 16.50
C GLY A 151 8.76 41.97 15.02
N ASP A 152 9.52 43.03 14.66
CA ASP A 152 9.79 43.42 13.27
C ASP A 152 10.49 42.32 12.49
N GLN A 153 11.38 41.56 13.10
CA GLN A 153 12.07 40.43 12.49
C GLN A 153 11.10 39.37 11.92
N SER A 154 9.92 39.18 12.53
CA SER A 154 8.93 38.24 12.03
C SER A 154 8.34 38.70 10.71
N VAL A 155 8.18 39.98 10.52
CA VAL A 155 7.70 40.58 9.26
C VAL A 155 8.76 40.48 8.17
N GLU A 156 10.02 40.75 8.49
CA GLU A 156 11.14 40.60 7.55
C GLU A 156 11.29 39.18 7.03
N ILE A 157 11.19 38.18 7.93
CA ILE A 157 11.21 36.75 7.56
C ILE A 157 10.03 36.42 6.66
N ALA A 158 8.84 36.92 6.95
CA ALA A 158 7.65 36.65 6.14
C ALA A 158 7.77 37.27 4.73
N LEU A 159 8.33 38.47 4.63
CA LEU A 159 8.59 39.14 3.35
C LEU A 159 9.62 38.37 2.50
N ASP A 160 10.75 37.96 3.08
CA ASP A 160 11.76 37.13 2.40
C ASP A 160 11.15 35.80 1.91
N LEU A 161 10.34 35.15 2.74
CA LEU A 161 9.63 33.94 2.37
C LEU A 161 8.66 34.18 1.21
N CYS A 162 7.86 35.24 1.27
CA CYS A 162 6.93 35.59 0.18
C CYS A 162 7.67 35.86 -1.12
N GLN A 163 8.78 36.55 -1.08
CA GLN A 163 9.59 36.82 -2.26
C GLN A 163 10.16 35.54 -2.89
N LYS A 164 10.63 34.60 -2.07
CA LYS A 164 11.13 33.29 -2.55
C LYS A 164 10.00 32.45 -3.16
N LEU A 165 8.84 32.42 -2.53
CA LEU A 165 7.68 31.64 -2.98
C LEU A 165 7.01 32.23 -4.22
N SER A 166 7.04 33.55 -4.42
CA SER A 166 6.35 34.25 -5.52
C SER A 166 6.86 33.84 -6.91
N ASN A 167 8.05 33.23 -7.00
CA ASN A 167 8.58 32.69 -8.25
C ASN A 167 7.84 31.43 -8.72
N HIS A 168 7.10 30.77 -7.82
CA HIS A 168 6.45 29.47 -8.09
C HIS A 168 4.95 29.46 -7.75
N LEU A 169 4.51 30.36 -6.87
CA LEU A 169 3.16 30.38 -6.32
C LEU A 169 2.57 31.78 -6.37
N GLY A 170 1.25 31.85 -6.45
CA GLY A 170 0.51 33.11 -6.22
C GLY A 170 0.43 33.38 -4.71
N VAL A 171 1.33 34.24 -4.21
CA VAL A 171 1.47 34.48 -2.76
C VAL A 171 0.58 35.66 -2.31
N THR A 172 -0.08 35.49 -1.16
CA THR A 172 -0.76 36.55 -0.44
C THR A 172 -0.19 36.62 0.97
N LEU A 173 0.31 37.79 1.38
CA LEU A 173 0.80 38.05 2.74
C LEU A 173 -0.27 38.79 3.54
N MET A 174 -0.55 38.32 4.74
CA MET A 174 -1.37 39.02 5.72
C MET A 174 -0.55 39.34 6.97
N ILE A 175 -0.45 40.63 7.29
CA ILE A 175 0.20 41.11 8.49
C ILE A 175 -0.84 41.61 9.47
N CYS A 176 -0.93 41.00 10.65
CA CYS A 176 -1.83 41.45 11.72
C CYS A 176 -1.09 42.28 12.73
N ASN A 177 -1.86 43.17 13.42
CA ASN A 177 -1.37 44.04 14.50
C ASN A 177 -0.21 44.95 14.08
N PHE A 178 -0.24 45.40 12.85
CA PHE A 178 0.75 46.28 12.29
C PHE A 178 0.71 47.66 12.99
N LYS A 179 1.81 48.11 13.57
CA LYS A 179 1.86 49.30 14.44
C LYS A 179 2.60 50.49 13.83
N ASN A 180 3.28 50.33 12.71
CA ASN A 180 4.12 51.37 12.12
C ASN A 180 3.81 51.57 10.63
N ASP A 181 4.04 52.79 10.12
CA ASP A 181 4.01 53.13 8.70
C ASP A 181 5.25 52.55 8.00
N ILE A 182 5.30 51.25 7.84
CA ILE A 182 6.35 50.62 7.03
C ILE A 182 5.88 50.62 5.57
N PHE A 183 6.61 51.24 4.68
CA PHE A 183 6.42 51.10 3.24
C PHE A 183 6.89 49.70 2.85
N LEU A 184 5.92 48.81 2.60
CA LEU A 184 6.19 47.49 2.08
C LEU A 184 6.26 47.58 0.57
N GLU A 185 7.48 47.54 0.02
CA GLU A 185 7.66 47.34 -1.42
C GLU A 185 7.42 45.88 -1.77
N ALA A 186 6.20 45.58 -2.19
CA ALA A 186 5.84 44.28 -2.67
C ALA A 186 5.78 44.23 -4.20
N ASN A 187 6.86 43.84 -4.83
CA ASN A 187 6.94 43.84 -6.29
C ASN A 187 6.25 42.65 -6.96
N ASN A 188 6.04 41.52 -6.30
CA ASN A 188 5.61 40.28 -6.92
C ASN A 188 4.50 39.52 -6.17
N PHE A 189 3.94 40.05 -5.08
CA PHE A 189 2.85 39.39 -4.32
C PHE A 189 1.86 40.42 -3.77
N LYS A 190 0.65 39.99 -3.42
CA LYS A 190 -0.39 40.82 -2.80
C LYS A 190 -0.16 40.88 -1.28
N ILE A 191 -0.25 42.05 -0.73
CA ILE A 191 -0.26 42.32 0.70
C ILE A 191 -1.70 42.56 1.16
#